data_3db9f2a3422fc2c9da8da24c8e3b0bdb
#
_entry.id   3db9f2a3422fc2c9da8da24c8e3b0bdb
#
_cell.length_a   1.000
_cell.length_b   1.000
_cell.length_c   1.000
_cell.angle_alpha   90.00
_cell.angle_beta   90.00
_cell.angle_gamma   90.00
#
_symmetry.space_group_name_H-M   'P 1'
#
loop_
_entity.id
_entity.type
_entity.pdbx_description
1 polymer ?
#
loop_
_entity_poly.entity_id
_entity_poly.type
_entity_poly.pdbx_seq_one_letter_code
_entity_poly.pdbx_strand_id
1 'polypeptide(L)'
;MMNPVIHFEMPAADKSRMVKFYEKAFGWKMQQLGPEMGNYVVVTTTDTDEHNQSKVPGTINGGFFEKSGDNQYPSVVIAVDDIMEGIEKVKAAGGKVMGGHLQNGEPDEIPGVGLYASFIDSEGNRVSMLQPKGM
;
A
#
# COMPACT_ATOMS: atom_id res chain seq x y z
N MET A 1 0.91 14.26 16.22
CA MET A 1 1.21 12.81 16.22
C MET A 1 1.86 12.43 14.90
N MET A 2 2.91 11.64 14.96
CA MET A 2 3.58 11.16 13.75
C MET A 2 2.89 9.91 13.21
N ASN A 3 2.73 9.85 11.89
CA ASN A 3 2.13 8.71 11.20
C ASN A 3 3.22 7.90 10.52
N PRO A 4 3.45 6.65 10.92
CA PRO A 4 4.59 5.87 10.41
C PRO A 4 4.34 5.29 9.02
N VAL A 5 5.44 5.04 8.31
CA VAL A 5 5.41 4.22 7.10
C VAL A 5 5.40 2.76 7.55
N ILE A 6 4.40 2.01 7.11
CA ILE A 6 4.22 0.62 7.54
C ILE A 6 4.29 -0.41 6.43
N HIS A 7 4.22 0.04 5.17
CA HIS A 7 4.15 -0.83 4.01
C HIS A 7 4.84 -0.18 2.83
N PHE A 8 5.20 -0.98 1.84
CA PHE A 8 5.57 -0.49 0.52
C PHE A 8 4.62 -1.08 -0.53
N GLU A 9 4.54 -0.44 -1.68
CA GLU A 9 3.81 -0.95 -2.83
C GLU A 9 4.63 -0.76 -4.09
N MET A 10 4.59 -1.76 -4.98
CA MET A 10 5.30 -1.68 -6.25
C MET A 10 4.38 -2.14 -7.38
N PRO A 11 4.43 -1.45 -8.54
CA PRO A 11 3.63 -1.87 -9.69
C PRO A 11 4.24 -3.08 -10.39
N ALA A 12 3.40 -3.99 -10.83
CA ALA A 12 3.81 -5.19 -11.56
C ALA A 12 3.16 -5.20 -12.93
N ALA A 13 3.97 -5.12 -13.99
CA ALA A 13 3.48 -5.29 -15.36
C ALA A 13 3.11 -6.75 -15.61
N ASP A 14 3.88 -7.66 -15.04
CA ASP A 14 3.63 -9.11 -15.09
C ASP A 14 3.88 -9.64 -13.68
N LYS A 15 2.81 -9.94 -12.97
CA LYS A 15 2.88 -10.36 -11.56
C LYS A 15 3.65 -11.66 -11.39
N SER A 16 3.40 -12.64 -12.23
CA SER A 16 4.08 -13.93 -12.13
C SER A 16 5.57 -13.79 -12.32
N ARG A 17 5.99 -12.97 -13.26
CA ARG A 17 7.41 -12.70 -13.51
C ARG A 17 8.04 -11.98 -12.33
N MET A 18 7.36 -10.98 -11.78
CA MET A 18 7.84 -10.20 -10.65
C MET A 18 7.95 -11.05 -9.38
N VAL A 19 6.96 -11.89 -9.13
CA VAL A 19 6.96 -12.83 -7.99
C VAL A 19 8.19 -13.75 -8.07
N LYS A 20 8.44 -14.34 -9.22
CA LYS A 20 9.60 -15.22 -9.41
C LYS A 20 10.91 -14.48 -9.21
N PHE A 21 10.99 -13.25 -9.68
CA PHE A 21 12.21 -12.45 -9.53
C PHE A 21 12.55 -12.24 -8.05
N TYR A 22 11.60 -11.73 -7.27
CA TYR A 22 11.86 -11.41 -5.87
C TYR A 22 11.99 -12.64 -4.98
N GLU A 23 11.28 -13.71 -5.31
CA GLU A 23 11.45 -14.98 -4.62
C GLU A 23 12.86 -15.53 -4.82
N LYS A 24 13.32 -15.53 -6.05
CA LYS A 24 14.63 -16.08 -6.40
C LYS A 24 15.79 -15.21 -5.90
N ALA A 25 15.66 -13.90 -6.06
CA ALA A 25 16.73 -12.97 -5.70
C ALA A 25 16.85 -12.71 -4.21
N PHE A 26 15.74 -12.62 -3.49
CA PHE A 26 15.71 -12.17 -2.11
C PHE A 26 14.97 -13.09 -1.14
N GLY A 27 14.38 -14.17 -1.62
CA GLY A 27 13.69 -15.13 -0.77
C GLY A 27 12.37 -14.65 -0.21
N TRP A 28 11.78 -13.63 -0.81
CA TRP A 28 10.49 -13.11 -0.37
C TRP A 28 9.39 -14.16 -0.61
N LYS A 29 8.34 -14.09 0.21
CA LYS A 29 7.16 -14.96 0.06
C LYS A 29 6.00 -14.13 -0.45
N MET A 30 5.33 -14.59 -1.51
CA MET A 30 4.23 -13.88 -2.12
C MET A 30 2.98 -14.73 -2.15
N GLN A 31 1.83 -14.06 -1.98
CA GLN A 31 0.52 -14.68 -2.13
C GLN A 31 -0.28 -13.85 -3.14
N GLN A 32 -0.62 -14.46 -4.28
CA GLN A 32 -1.42 -13.80 -5.29
C GLN A 32 -2.89 -13.95 -4.94
N LEU A 33 -3.59 -12.82 -4.86
CA LEU A 33 -5.02 -12.78 -4.56
C LEU A 33 -5.81 -12.77 -5.87
N GLY A 34 -7.10 -13.08 -5.78
CA GLY A 34 -7.98 -13.17 -6.94
C GLY A 34 -8.52 -11.82 -7.41
N PRO A 35 -9.39 -11.87 -8.47
CA PRO A 35 -9.94 -10.63 -9.04
C PRO A 35 -10.75 -9.79 -8.05
N GLU A 36 -11.37 -10.40 -7.06
CA GLU A 36 -12.15 -9.70 -6.04
C GLU A 36 -11.27 -8.77 -5.19
N MET A 37 -9.96 -9.01 -5.18
CA MET A 37 -8.99 -8.17 -4.48
C MET A 37 -8.10 -7.41 -5.46
N GLY A 38 -8.58 -7.18 -6.69
CA GLY A 38 -7.83 -6.45 -7.71
C GLY A 38 -6.59 -7.18 -8.21
N ASN A 39 -6.54 -8.50 -8.05
CA ASN A 39 -5.38 -9.33 -8.40
C ASN A 39 -4.10 -8.89 -7.68
N TYR A 40 -4.25 -8.36 -6.47
CA TYR A 40 -3.14 -7.88 -5.66
C TYR A 40 -2.24 -9.03 -5.22
N VAL A 41 -0.96 -8.77 -5.05
CA VAL A 41 0.00 -9.73 -4.50
C VAL A 41 0.44 -9.25 -3.13
N VAL A 42 0.20 -10.06 -2.11
CA VAL A 42 0.68 -9.79 -0.76
C VAL A 42 2.12 -10.25 -0.66
N VAL A 43 3.01 -9.37 -0.23
CA VAL A 43 4.46 -9.63 -0.19
C VAL A 43 4.94 -9.63 1.25
N THR A 44 5.58 -10.74 1.63
CA THR A 44 6.18 -10.90 2.94
C THR A 44 7.70 -10.92 2.78
N THR A 45 8.35 -9.90 3.31
CA THR A 45 9.82 -9.76 3.23
C THR A 45 10.50 -10.18 4.53
N THR A 46 9.72 -10.33 5.61
CA THR A 46 10.22 -10.61 6.95
C THR A 46 9.17 -11.42 7.69
N ASP A 47 9.58 -12.13 8.74
CA ASP A 47 8.67 -12.92 9.54
C ASP A 47 7.61 -12.03 10.19
N THR A 48 6.38 -12.53 10.21
CA THR A 48 5.24 -11.83 10.80
C THR A 48 4.70 -12.59 12.00
N ASP A 49 4.04 -11.84 12.89
CA ASP A 49 3.36 -12.42 14.05
C ASP A 49 1.93 -12.84 13.68
N GLU A 50 1.16 -13.24 14.68
CA GLU A 50 -0.24 -13.67 14.49
C GLU A 50 -1.17 -12.57 14.01
N HIS A 51 -0.74 -11.30 14.11
CA HIS A 51 -1.49 -10.14 13.65
C HIS A 51 -0.98 -9.62 12.29
N ASN A 52 -0.14 -10.40 11.60
CA ASN A 52 0.48 -10.05 10.32
C ASN A 52 1.40 -8.83 10.40
N GLN A 53 1.93 -8.56 11.60
CA GLN A 53 2.89 -7.47 11.79
C GLN A 53 4.31 -8.03 11.80
N SER A 54 5.26 -7.22 11.31
CA SER A 54 6.67 -7.59 11.27
C SER A 54 7.21 -7.88 12.68
N LYS A 55 7.89 -8.99 12.85
CA LYS A 55 8.55 -9.34 14.10
C LYS A 55 9.91 -8.68 14.28
N VAL A 56 10.49 -8.22 13.19
CA VAL A 56 11.85 -7.65 13.20
C VAL A 56 11.76 -6.14 13.09
N PRO A 57 12.20 -5.37 14.11
CA PRO A 57 12.11 -3.90 14.04
C PRO A 57 12.85 -3.33 12.83
N GLY A 58 12.24 -2.35 12.20
CA GLY A 58 12.82 -1.69 11.04
C GLY A 58 12.55 -2.37 9.70
N THR A 59 11.86 -3.50 9.71
CA THR A 59 11.50 -4.20 8.47
C THR A 59 10.03 -3.98 8.15
N ILE A 60 9.69 -3.99 6.87
CA ILE A 60 8.31 -3.81 6.41
C ILE A 60 7.96 -4.84 5.34
N ASN A 61 6.71 -5.24 5.32
CA ASN A 61 6.12 -6.04 4.26
C ASN A 61 5.36 -5.12 3.31
N GLY A 62 4.85 -5.64 2.23
CA GLY A 62 4.17 -4.79 1.27
C GLY A 62 3.34 -5.56 0.28
N GLY A 63 3.24 -5.04 -0.92
CA GLY A 63 2.47 -5.67 -1.96
C GLY A 63 2.83 -5.20 -3.35
N PHE A 64 2.41 -5.99 -4.33
CA PHE A 64 2.48 -5.61 -5.73
C PHE A 64 1.06 -5.39 -6.24
N PHE A 65 0.84 -4.25 -6.90
CA PHE A 65 -0.42 -3.99 -7.56
C PHE A 65 -0.23 -4.09 -9.07
N GLU A 66 -1.33 -4.32 -9.77
CA GLU A 66 -1.29 -4.43 -11.23
C GLU A 66 -1.00 -3.08 -11.85
N LYS A 67 0.06 -3.00 -12.65
CA LYS A 67 0.43 -1.75 -13.30
C LYS A 67 -0.59 -1.40 -14.36
N SER A 68 -1.16 -0.22 -14.29
CA SER A 68 -2.19 0.25 -15.23
C SER A 68 -1.78 1.49 -16.03
N GLY A 69 -0.57 2.03 -15.79
CA GLY A 69 -0.10 3.20 -16.51
C GLY A 69 1.39 3.42 -16.33
N ASP A 70 1.95 4.34 -17.11
CA ASP A 70 3.39 4.58 -17.11
C ASP A 70 3.87 5.42 -15.93
N ASN A 71 2.95 6.10 -15.23
CA ASN A 71 3.28 6.98 -14.12
C ASN A 71 3.17 6.30 -12.76
N GLN A 72 3.38 5.00 -12.73
CA GLN A 72 3.33 4.22 -11.48
C GLN A 72 4.72 3.72 -11.12
N TYR A 73 5.12 3.96 -9.88
CA TYR A 73 6.44 3.68 -9.34
C TYR A 73 6.31 3.05 -7.96
N PRO A 74 7.38 2.45 -7.44
CA PRO A 74 7.37 2.01 -6.05
C PRO A 74 7.03 3.17 -5.12
N SER A 75 6.22 2.91 -4.11
CA SER A 75 5.76 3.92 -3.17
C SER A 75 5.62 3.33 -1.77
N VAL A 76 5.36 4.20 -0.81
CA VAL A 76 5.18 3.81 0.59
C VAL A 76 3.74 4.00 1.01
N VAL A 77 3.35 3.29 2.07
CA VAL A 77 2.02 3.39 2.67
C VAL A 77 2.18 3.88 4.10
N ILE A 78 1.48 4.97 4.42
CA ILE A 78 1.52 5.62 5.72
C ILE A 78 0.29 5.22 6.52
N ALA A 79 0.49 4.77 7.76
CA ALA A 79 -0.62 4.43 8.65
C ALA A 79 -1.21 5.71 9.25
N VAL A 80 -2.53 5.82 9.23
CA VAL A 80 -3.26 6.93 9.87
C VAL A 80 -4.32 6.35 10.79
N ASP A 81 -4.66 7.11 11.84
CA ASP A 81 -5.70 6.69 12.79
C ASP A 81 -7.10 6.89 12.21
N ASP A 82 -7.28 7.94 11.42
CA ASP A 82 -8.55 8.32 10.81
C ASP A 82 -8.29 8.78 9.39
N ILE A 83 -8.74 7.99 8.42
CA ILE A 83 -8.45 8.26 7.00
C ILE A 83 -9.11 9.56 6.52
N MET A 84 -10.32 9.88 7.02
CA MET A 84 -11.00 11.11 6.62
C MET A 84 -10.26 12.34 7.13
N GLU A 85 -9.74 12.28 8.35
CA GLU A 85 -8.87 13.34 8.88
C GLU A 85 -7.57 13.44 8.09
N GLY A 86 -6.98 12.29 7.73
CA GLY A 86 -5.78 12.26 6.91
C GLY A 86 -5.98 12.90 5.55
N ILE A 87 -7.13 12.65 4.91
CA ILE A 87 -7.50 13.27 3.64
C ILE A 87 -7.54 14.79 3.78
N GLU A 88 -8.19 15.29 4.83
CA GLU A 88 -8.28 16.73 5.04
C GLU A 88 -6.92 17.36 5.32
N LYS A 89 -6.06 16.68 6.07
CA LYS A 89 -4.71 17.17 6.35
C LYS A 89 -3.83 17.22 5.09
N VAL A 90 -3.96 16.23 4.21
CA VAL A 90 -3.24 16.24 2.94
C VAL A 90 -3.68 17.41 2.09
N LYS A 91 -4.98 17.65 1.98
CA LYS A 91 -5.51 18.80 1.24
C LYS A 91 -5.01 20.12 1.81
N ALA A 92 -5.08 20.27 3.12
CA ALA A 92 -4.63 21.50 3.79
C ALA A 92 -3.14 21.76 3.62
N ALA A 93 -2.35 20.69 3.49
CA ALA A 93 -0.90 20.79 3.29
C ALA A 93 -0.50 21.01 1.83
N GLY A 94 -1.46 21.06 0.90
CA GLY A 94 -1.18 21.33 -0.50
C GLY A 94 -1.11 20.10 -1.39
N GLY A 95 -1.43 18.92 -0.87
CA GLY A 95 -1.48 17.70 -1.64
C GLY A 95 -2.79 17.52 -2.38
N LYS A 96 -2.82 16.57 -3.30
CA LYS A 96 -4.02 16.23 -4.06
C LYS A 96 -4.45 14.81 -3.70
N VAL A 97 -5.65 14.66 -3.15
CA VAL A 97 -6.18 13.34 -2.80
C VAL A 97 -6.78 12.68 -4.03
N MET A 98 -6.27 11.50 -4.36
CA MET A 98 -6.79 10.70 -5.48
C MET A 98 -7.92 9.79 -5.01
N GLY A 99 -7.83 9.30 -3.78
CA GLY A 99 -8.80 8.37 -3.22
C GLY A 99 -8.41 6.92 -3.44
N GLY A 100 -9.42 6.04 -3.51
CA GLY A 100 -9.23 4.62 -3.78
C GLY A 100 -9.15 4.33 -5.27
N HIS A 101 -9.54 3.12 -5.66
CA HIS A 101 -9.42 2.67 -7.05
C HIS A 101 -10.26 3.49 -8.04
N LEU A 102 -11.36 4.10 -7.58
CA LEU A 102 -12.19 4.96 -8.43
C LEU A 102 -11.57 6.33 -8.67
N GLN A 103 -10.56 6.71 -7.89
CA GLN A 103 -9.86 8.00 -8.00
C GLN A 103 -10.81 9.21 -7.95
N ASN A 104 -11.84 9.10 -7.12
CA ASN A 104 -12.86 10.14 -6.95
C ASN A 104 -12.71 10.93 -5.65
N GLY A 105 -11.56 10.80 -4.97
CA GLY A 105 -11.31 11.46 -3.70
C GLY A 105 -11.83 10.72 -2.48
N GLU A 106 -12.54 9.61 -2.69
CA GLU A 106 -13.10 8.80 -1.61
C GLU A 106 -12.21 7.60 -1.31
N PRO A 107 -12.05 7.21 -0.03
CA PRO A 107 -11.26 6.03 0.31
C PRO A 107 -11.98 4.74 -0.07
N ASP A 108 -11.20 3.67 -0.29
CA ASP A 108 -11.73 2.33 -0.45
C ASP A 108 -11.73 1.60 0.89
N GLU A 109 -12.74 0.78 1.10
CA GLU A 109 -12.69 -0.19 2.19
C GLU A 109 -12.12 -1.50 1.65
N ILE A 110 -10.99 -1.94 2.22
CA ILE A 110 -10.37 -3.22 1.86
C ILE A 110 -10.71 -4.22 2.96
N PRO A 111 -11.57 -5.21 2.69
CA PRO A 111 -12.01 -6.15 3.72
C PRO A 111 -10.84 -6.82 4.44
N GLY A 112 -10.89 -6.80 5.78
CA GLY A 112 -9.83 -7.38 6.60
C GLY A 112 -8.56 -6.56 6.72
N VAL A 113 -8.42 -5.49 5.95
CA VAL A 113 -7.21 -4.66 5.93
C VAL A 113 -7.46 -3.28 6.51
N GLY A 114 -8.47 -2.56 6.02
CA GLY A 114 -8.78 -1.22 6.49
C GLY A 114 -9.26 -0.30 5.38
N LEU A 115 -9.15 1.00 5.64
CA LEU A 115 -9.52 2.04 4.68
C LEU A 115 -8.26 2.59 4.02
N TYR A 116 -8.32 2.75 2.70
CA TYR A 116 -7.16 3.08 1.87
C TYR A 116 -7.45 4.26 0.96
N ALA A 117 -6.48 5.16 0.83
CA ALA A 117 -6.56 6.26 -0.13
C ALA A 117 -5.15 6.65 -0.56
N SER A 118 -5.01 7.00 -1.84
CA SER A 118 -3.75 7.52 -2.35
C SER A 118 -3.84 9.03 -2.55
N PHE A 119 -2.69 9.67 -2.60
CA PHE A 119 -2.59 11.12 -2.81
C PHE A 119 -1.29 11.45 -3.54
N ILE A 120 -1.23 12.67 -4.07
CA ILE A 120 -0.03 13.23 -4.66
C ILE A 120 0.50 14.29 -3.70
N ASP A 121 1.76 14.20 -3.33
CA ASP A 121 2.38 15.16 -2.40
C ASP A 121 2.78 16.45 -3.12
N SER A 122 3.46 17.36 -2.40
CA SER A 122 3.88 18.66 -2.93
C SER A 122 4.87 18.55 -4.09
N GLU A 123 5.53 17.42 -4.24
CA GLU A 123 6.58 17.22 -5.25
C GLU A 123 6.14 16.30 -6.39
N GLY A 124 4.87 15.94 -6.42
CA GLY A 124 4.33 15.06 -7.47
C GLY A 124 4.49 13.57 -7.20
N ASN A 125 4.89 13.18 -5.99
CA ASN A 125 5.01 11.78 -5.65
C ASN A 125 3.66 11.19 -5.27
N ARG A 126 3.35 10.00 -5.78
CA ARG A 126 2.16 9.26 -5.37
C ARG A 126 2.49 8.42 -4.16
N VAL A 127 1.72 8.62 -3.09
CA VAL A 127 1.88 7.93 -1.81
C VAL A 127 0.51 7.48 -1.34
N SER A 128 0.45 6.49 -0.47
CA SER A 128 -0.82 5.97 0.02
C SER A 128 -0.95 6.10 1.53
N MET A 129 -2.18 6.19 2.00
CA MET A 129 -2.55 6.15 3.41
C MET A 129 -3.40 4.92 3.68
N LEU A 130 -3.26 4.37 4.87
CA LEU A 130 -4.09 3.25 5.31
C LEU A 130 -4.52 3.50 6.75
N GLN A 131 -5.82 3.38 7.00
CA GLN A 131 -6.34 3.26 8.36
C GLN A 131 -6.50 1.79 8.64
N PRO A 132 -5.56 1.16 9.36
CA PRO A 132 -5.61 -0.28 9.57
C PRO A 132 -6.81 -0.69 10.42
N LYS A 133 -7.39 -1.82 10.08
CA LYS A 133 -8.51 -2.38 10.83
C LYS A 133 -7.97 -3.14 12.03
N GLY A 134 -8.57 -2.93 13.20
CA GLY A 134 -8.23 -3.69 14.41
C GLY A 134 -6.93 -3.30 15.08
N MET A 135 -6.46 -2.12 14.83
CA MET A 135 -5.30 -1.57 15.50
C MET A 135 -5.70 -0.77 16.73
#